data_93c8dcae726252dba3cc3a25ca76e3c4
#
_entry.id   93c8dcae726252dba3cc3a25ca76e3c4
#
_cell.length_a   1.000
_cell.length_b   1.000
_cell.length_c   1.000
_cell.angle_alpha   90.00
_cell.angle_beta   90.00
_cell.angle_gamma   90.00
#
_symmetry.space_group_name_H-M   'P 1'
#
loop_
_entity.id
_entity.type
_entity.pdbx_description
1 polymer ?
#
loop_
_entity_poly.entity_id
_entity_poly.type
_entity_poly.pdbx_seq_one_letter_code
_entity_poly.pdbx_strand_id
1 'polypeptide(L)'
;MNKPIFIVGSPRSGTSILTWCLGQHSNILVQEESDWLGRFALDVEAAYQTGTHRGERSQLGSLGVQRPEFFNCFGDAINNLILQHRYERRRIALEEAMATPASDLRLPAFQTERSDSDPKGRWVDGTPEYSFYICGLRKLFPGAVFIHLLRDVKSVVRSMLKFKQTGGPALVENEQQAYDYWLRTVRACFKAERAYGSRVVYRMLYCDLVGDSARTLRLLLDFLQEPYEPACLEPLQHRINSSNVPPDFTPVDPQTGQEVEARQLEAELMNDRTPVPPSGAIAAELEAEFEKRVHHNQNVNKYHRRALRKIAALEKQFEQLRCESPGRLKPWQRWMHRRQHLFKSVRPERISPQE
;
A
#
# COMPACT_ATOMS: atom_id res chain seq x y z
N MET A 1 -4.74 20.01 10.81
CA MET A 1 -5.06 18.79 10.04
C MET A 1 -3.81 17.95 9.92
N ASN A 2 -3.86 16.72 10.38
CA ASN A 2 -2.75 15.78 10.22
C ASN A 2 -2.56 15.48 8.73
N LYS A 3 -1.34 15.61 8.23
CA LYS A 3 -1.00 15.39 6.82
C LYS A 3 -0.22 14.10 6.69
N PRO A 4 -0.85 12.95 6.47
CA PRO A 4 -0.14 11.70 6.29
C PRO A 4 0.78 11.74 5.06
N ILE A 5 1.85 10.97 5.13
CA ILE A 5 2.86 10.86 4.10
C ILE A 5 2.78 9.45 3.52
N PHE A 6 2.60 9.34 2.20
CA PHE A 6 2.62 8.06 1.50
C PHE A 6 3.85 7.98 0.61
N ILE A 7 4.70 6.99 0.82
CA ILE A 7 5.81 6.71 -0.09
C ILE A 7 5.32 5.68 -1.11
N VAL A 8 5.22 6.10 -2.36
CA VAL A 8 4.69 5.32 -3.48
C VAL A 8 5.77 5.10 -4.53
N GLY A 9 5.56 4.14 -5.39
CA GLY A 9 6.51 3.75 -6.43
C GLY A 9 6.51 2.25 -6.62
N SER A 10 7.39 1.75 -7.47
CA SER A 10 7.50 0.32 -7.68
C SER A 10 8.01 -0.38 -6.42
N PRO A 11 7.50 -1.56 -6.05
CA PRO A 11 8.15 -2.40 -5.06
C PRO A 11 9.63 -2.55 -5.37
N ARG A 12 10.46 -2.61 -4.36
CA ARG A 12 11.94 -2.70 -4.46
C ARG A 12 12.64 -1.41 -4.93
N SER A 13 11.93 -0.29 -5.02
CA SER A 13 12.52 1.02 -5.31
C SER A 13 13.23 1.66 -4.12
N GLY A 14 13.14 1.08 -2.93
CA GLY A 14 13.73 1.62 -1.70
C GLY A 14 12.71 2.34 -0.80
N THR A 15 11.41 2.08 -0.96
CA THR A 15 10.35 2.65 -0.13
C THR A 15 10.58 2.39 1.35
N SER A 16 10.93 1.16 1.74
CA SER A 16 11.18 0.79 3.13
C SER A 16 12.34 1.57 3.76
N ILE A 17 13.47 1.77 3.05
CA ILE A 17 14.60 2.55 3.60
C ILE A 17 14.24 4.02 3.78
N LEU A 18 13.50 4.61 2.83
CA LEU A 18 13.04 5.99 2.95
C LEU A 18 12.02 6.16 4.07
N THR A 19 11.09 5.20 4.23
CA THR A 19 10.16 5.13 5.36
C THR A 19 10.93 5.13 6.68
N TRP A 20 12.00 4.37 6.73
CA TRP A 20 12.86 4.28 7.91
C TRP A 20 13.60 5.59 8.19
N CYS A 21 14.12 6.25 7.16
CA CYS A 21 14.72 7.57 7.27
C CYS A 21 13.74 8.60 7.88
N LEU A 22 12.54 8.67 7.32
CA LEU A 22 11.50 9.59 7.82
C LEU A 22 11.05 9.23 9.25
N GLY A 23 11.09 7.96 9.61
CA GLY A 23 10.76 7.51 10.95
C GLY A 23 11.74 7.90 12.04
N GLN A 24 12.97 8.36 11.69
CA GLN A 24 13.92 8.94 12.64
C GLN A 24 13.56 10.37 13.01
N HIS A 25 12.63 10.99 12.29
CA HIS A 25 12.19 12.35 12.54
C HIS A 25 11.31 12.44 13.80
N SER A 26 11.54 13.46 14.62
CA SER A 26 10.83 13.65 15.90
C SER A 26 9.31 13.74 15.75
N ASN A 27 8.78 14.26 14.63
CA ASN A 27 7.35 14.49 14.41
C ASN A 27 6.68 13.46 13.50
N ILE A 28 7.39 12.44 12.97
CA ILE A 28 6.85 11.49 12.00
C ILE A 28 6.81 10.08 12.60
N LEU A 29 5.60 9.51 12.67
CA LEU A 29 5.39 8.14 13.11
C LEU A 29 5.44 7.18 11.92
N VAL A 30 6.28 6.16 11.98
CA VAL A 30 6.33 5.08 10.96
C VAL A 30 5.15 4.14 11.12
N GLN A 31 4.54 3.79 9.99
CA GLN A 31 3.62 2.66 9.89
C GLN A 31 4.26 1.53 9.08
N GLU A 32 3.90 0.29 9.43
CA GLU A 32 4.23 -0.87 8.62
C GLU A 32 3.41 -0.84 7.31
N GLU A 33 3.94 -1.48 6.24
CA GLU A 33 3.22 -1.63 4.98
C GLU A 33 1.88 -2.31 5.24
N SER A 34 0.77 -1.67 4.91
CA SER A 34 -0.53 -2.06 5.42
C SER A 34 -1.52 -2.53 4.36
N ASP A 35 -1.42 -2.08 3.13
CA ASP A 35 -2.25 -2.43 1.95
C ASP A 35 -3.78 -2.30 2.11
N TRP A 36 -4.29 -1.94 3.29
CA TRP A 36 -5.73 -1.88 3.54
C TRP A 36 -6.38 -0.53 3.22
N LEU A 37 -5.65 0.59 3.37
CA LEU A 37 -6.20 1.95 3.21
C LEU A 37 -6.70 2.22 1.79
N GLY A 38 -5.98 1.71 0.78
CA GLY A 38 -6.38 1.87 -0.61
C GLY A 38 -7.71 1.17 -0.90
N ARG A 39 -7.89 -0.04 -0.39
CA ARG A 39 -9.14 -0.80 -0.51
C ARG A 39 -10.25 -0.17 0.31
N PHE A 40 -9.94 0.27 1.51
CA PHE A 40 -10.89 0.97 2.37
C PHE A 40 -11.46 2.22 1.69
N ALA A 41 -10.65 2.99 0.96
CA ALA A 41 -11.15 4.13 0.19
C ALA A 41 -12.21 3.74 -0.85
N LEU A 42 -12.06 2.56 -1.50
CA LEU A 42 -13.08 2.03 -2.42
C LEU A 42 -14.36 1.66 -1.68
N ASP A 43 -14.24 1.05 -0.50
CA ASP A 43 -15.39 0.63 0.30
C ASP A 43 -16.14 1.84 0.89
N VAL A 44 -15.44 2.90 1.29
CA VAL A 44 -16.03 4.18 1.72
C VAL A 44 -16.84 4.81 0.58
N GLU A 45 -16.30 4.85 -0.65
CA GLU A 45 -17.05 5.34 -1.82
C GLU A 45 -18.28 4.49 -2.08
N ALA A 46 -18.15 3.16 -2.05
CA ALA A 46 -19.27 2.24 -2.24
C ALA A 46 -20.37 2.44 -1.18
N ALA A 47 -19.97 2.69 0.06
CA ALA A 47 -20.90 3.00 1.16
C ALA A 47 -21.61 4.33 0.94
N TYR A 48 -20.88 5.39 0.54
CA TYR A 48 -21.45 6.69 0.22
C TYR A 48 -22.47 6.59 -0.92
N GLN A 49 -22.11 5.95 -2.03
CA GLN A 49 -23.02 5.73 -3.16
C GLN A 49 -24.29 4.97 -2.74
N THR A 50 -24.15 3.96 -1.88
CA THR A 50 -25.29 3.21 -1.34
C THR A 50 -26.16 4.09 -0.45
N GLY A 51 -25.55 4.90 0.42
CA GLY A 51 -26.25 5.77 1.36
C GLY A 51 -26.95 6.96 0.71
N THR A 52 -26.59 7.31 -0.56
CA THR A 52 -27.14 8.46 -1.31
C THR A 52 -27.95 8.10 -2.54
N HIS A 53 -28.05 6.81 -2.92
CA HIS A 53 -28.55 6.35 -4.23
C HIS A 53 -29.99 6.74 -4.58
N ARG A 54 -30.82 7.12 -3.57
CA ARG A 54 -32.22 7.57 -3.75
C ARG A 54 -32.38 9.07 -3.47
N GLY A 55 -31.28 9.85 -3.49
CA GLY A 55 -31.31 11.26 -3.12
C GLY A 55 -31.86 11.43 -1.69
N GLU A 56 -32.78 12.38 -1.51
CA GLU A 56 -33.42 12.69 -0.20
C GLU A 56 -34.15 11.50 0.44
N ARG A 57 -34.48 10.44 -0.32
CA ARG A 57 -35.10 9.23 0.22
C ARG A 57 -34.12 8.23 0.78
N SER A 58 -32.85 8.50 0.72
CA SER A 58 -31.78 7.67 1.30
C SER A 58 -31.22 8.33 2.56
N GLN A 59 -30.64 7.53 3.45
CA GLN A 59 -30.21 7.99 4.77
C GLN A 59 -29.23 9.18 4.70
N LEU A 60 -28.12 9.05 3.92
CA LEU A 60 -27.15 10.12 3.82
C LEU A 60 -27.65 11.28 2.96
N GLY A 61 -28.49 11.00 1.96
CA GLY A 61 -29.10 12.03 1.13
C GLY A 61 -30.07 12.92 1.90
N SER A 62 -30.93 12.34 2.78
CA SER A 62 -31.83 13.09 3.63
C SER A 62 -31.13 13.99 4.65
N LEU A 63 -29.93 13.61 5.07
CA LEU A 63 -29.06 14.40 5.96
C LEU A 63 -28.23 15.44 5.20
N GLY A 64 -28.27 15.46 3.86
CA GLY A 64 -27.48 16.38 3.04
C GLY A 64 -25.96 16.15 3.09
N VAL A 65 -25.51 14.98 3.56
CA VAL A 65 -24.08 14.66 3.72
C VAL A 65 -23.37 14.67 2.37
N GLN A 66 -22.36 15.51 2.25
CA GLN A 66 -21.55 15.62 1.04
C GLN A 66 -20.43 14.58 1.00
N ARG A 67 -20.04 14.15 -0.23
CA ARG A 67 -18.99 13.13 -0.40
C ARG A 67 -17.67 13.48 0.32
N PRO A 68 -17.10 14.70 0.20
CA PRO A 68 -15.88 15.05 0.91
C PRO A 68 -16.03 14.99 2.44
N GLU A 69 -17.16 15.40 2.97
CA GLU A 69 -17.47 15.34 4.40
C GLU A 69 -17.46 13.88 4.88
N PHE A 70 -18.15 12.99 4.14
CA PHE A 70 -18.20 11.57 4.46
C PHE A 70 -16.81 10.95 4.48
N PHE A 71 -15.97 11.22 3.48
CA PHE A 71 -14.61 10.72 3.45
C PHE A 71 -13.73 11.28 4.58
N ASN A 72 -13.84 12.56 4.87
CA ASN A 72 -13.06 13.23 5.93
C ASN A 72 -13.35 12.63 7.30
N CYS A 73 -14.60 12.27 7.62
CA CYS A 73 -14.93 11.61 8.87
C CYS A 73 -14.11 10.33 9.09
N PHE A 74 -13.95 9.50 8.05
CA PHE A 74 -13.16 8.27 8.15
C PHE A 74 -11.66 8.57 8.18
N GLY A 75 -11.19 9.52 7.36
CA GLY A 75 -9.79 9.93 7.36
C GLY A 75 -9.34 10.48 8.72
N ASP A 76 -10.13 11.31 9.34
CA ASP A 76 -9.85 11.85 10.68
C ASP A 76 -9.89 10.77 11.75
N ALA A 77 -10.84 9.84 11.67
CA ALA A 77 -10.91 8.71 12.59
C ALA A 77 -9.65 7.81 12.47
N ILE A 78 -9.18 7.55 11.26
CA ILE A 78 -7.96 6.77 11.01
C ILE A 78 -6.73 7.51 11.52
N ASN A 79 -6.59 8.81 11.24
CA ASN A 79 -5.50 9.63 11.76
C ASN A 79 -5.44 9.58 13.29
N ASN A 80 -6.57 9.77 13.95
CA ASN A 80 -6.67 9.70 15.39
C ASN A 80 -6.33 8.31 15.91
N LEU A 81 -6.85 7.26 15.27
CA LEU A 81 -6.56 5.88 15.66
C LEU A 81 -5.05 5.59 15.59
N ILE A 82 -4.38 5.96 14.49
CA ILE A 82 -2.95 5.70 14.29
C ILE A 82 -2.13 6.47 15.33
N LEU A 83 -2.35 7.77 15.46
CA LEU A 83 -1.51 8.63 16.28
C LEU A 83 -1.76 8.42 17.77
N GLN A 84 -3.03 8.41 18.21
CA GLN A 84 -3.37 8.29 19.62
C GLN A 84 -3.21 6.87 20.15
N HIS A 85 -3.69 5.87 19.40
CA HIS A 85 -3.56 4.48 19.84
C HIS A 85 -2.09 4.04 19.92
N ARG A 86 -1.25 4.48 18.99
CA ARG A 86 0.19 4.21 19.04
C ARG A 86 0.85 4.87 20.24
N TYR A 87 0.49 6.09 20.55
CA TYR A 87 0.95 6.78 21.76
C TYR A 87 0.58 6.00 23.04
N GLU A 88 -0.69 5.60 23.17
CA GLU A 88 -1.16 4.82 24.31
C GLU A 88 -0.45 3.47 24.44
N ARG A 89 -0.29 2.75 23.34
CA ARG A 89 0.43 1.47 23.31
C ARG A 89 1.89 1.62 23.73
N ARG A 90 2.53 2.67 23.28
CA ARG A 90 3.92 2.97 23.66
C ARG A 90 4.03 3.30 25.16
N ARG A 91 3.13 4.12 25.68
CA ARG A 91 3.09 4.45 27.11
C ARG A 91 2.93 3.18 27.95
N ILE A 92 2.00 2.30 27.60
CA ILE A 92 1.80 1.01 28.30
C ILE A 92 3.07 0.15 28.19
N ALA A 93 3.65 0.00 27.02
CA ALA A 93 4.86 -0.81 26.82
C ALA A 93 6.07 -0.27 27.63
N LEU A 94 6.22 1.04 27.74
CA LEU A 94 7.25 1.65 28.60
C LEU A 94 7.01 1.38 30.10
N GLU A 95 5.77 1.47 30.55
CA GLU A 95 5.38 1.15 31.92
C GLU A 95 5.64 -0.33 32.24
N GLU A 96 5.30 -1.24 31.32
CA GLU A 96 5.58 -2.67 31.42
C GLU A 96 7.07 -2.99 31.40
N ALA A 97 7.85 -2.28 30.55
CA ALA A 97 9.30 -2.46 30.47
C ALA A 97 10.03 -1.97 31.74
N MET A 98 9.52 -0.94 32.39
CA MET A 98 10.03 -0.51 33.70
C MET A 98 9.75 -1.55 34.82
N ALA A 99 8.74 -2.40 34.62
CA ALA A 99 8.35 -3.46 35.55
C ALA A 99 9.01 -4.82 35.26
N THR A 100 9.65 -5.00 34.10
CA THR A 100 10.18 -6.30 33.64
C THR A 100 11.68 -6.20 33.32
N PRO A 101 12.52 -7.21 33.67
CA PRO A 101 13.95 -7.21 33.33
C PRO A 101 14.17 -7.23 31.83
N ALA A 102 15.15 -6.46 31.35
CA ALA A 102 15.42 -6.08 29.95
C ALA A 102 15.73 -7.21 28.94
N SER A 103 15.65 -8.49 29.31
CA SER A 103 16.10 -9.61 28.46
C SER A 103 15.14 -10.09 27.38
N ASP A 104 13.85 -9.70 27.41
CA ASP A 104 12.82 -10.31 26.52
C ASP A 104 12.06 -9.34 25.62
N LEU A 105 12.41 -8.06 25.61
CA LEU A 105 11.73 -7.06 24.76
C LEU A 105 12.30 -7.05 23.34
N ARG A 106 11.71 -7.82 22.43
CA ARG A 106 11.88 -7.64 20.98
C ARG A 106 11.01 -6.47 20.54
N LEU A 107 11.58 -5.27 20.53
CA LEU A 107 10.96 -4.11 19.87
C LEU A 107 10.94 -4.37 18.36
N PRO A 108 9.81 -4.09 17.64
CA PRO A 108 9.79 -4.14 16.19
C PRO A 108 10.91 -3.27 15.60
N ALA A 109 11.60 -3.76 14.58
CA ALA A 109 12.79 -3.14 13.98
C ALA A 109 12.58 -1.70 13.48
N PHE A 110 11.34 -1.22 13.39
CA PHE A 110 10.95 0.12 12.91
C PHE A 110 10.54 1.07 14.03
N GLN A 111 10.67 0.71 15.29
CA GLN A 111 10.37 1.62 16.40
C GLN A 111 11.58 2.49 16.70
N THR A 112 11.50 3.74 16.30
CA THR A 112 12.47 4.74 16.66
C THR A 112 12.06 5.38 17.97
N GLU A 113 12.89 5.19 18.99
CA GLU A 113 12.64 5.67 20.37
C GLU A 113 12.99 7.14 20.60
N ARG A 114 13.33 7.89 19.54
CA ARG A 114 14.08 9.14 19.68
C ARG A 114 13.29 10.41 19.87
N SER A 115 11.98 10.34 20.02
CA SER A 115 11.22 11.59 20.16
C SER A 115 10.53 11.69 21.49
N ASP A 116 10.86 12.75 22.22
CA ASP A 116 10.16 13.19 23.42
C ASP A 116 8.81 13.81 23.11
N SER A 117 8.53 14.12 21.82
CA SER A 117 7.27 14.68 21.38
C SER A 117 6.29 13.57 21.01
N ASP A 118 5.39 13.23 21.89
CA ASP A 118 4.24 12.38 21.66
C ASP A 118 2.97 13.09 22.13
N PRO A 119 1.83 12.94 21.42
CA PRO A 119 1.69 12.22 20.16
C PRO A 119 2.37 12.93 18.99
N LYS A 120 2.85 12.15 18.01
CA LYS A 120 3.38 12.66 16.75
C LYS A 120 2.32 13.43 15.98
N GLY A 121 2.75 14.45 15.22
CA GLY A 121 1.83 15.23 14.38
C GLY A 121 1.46 14.56 13.06
N ARG A 122 2.30 13.63 12.57
CA ARG A 122 2.16 12.96 11.26
C ARG A 122 2.56 11.50 11.32
N TRP A 123 2.18 10.76 10.28
CA TRP A 123 2.63 9.39 10.08
C TRP A 123 3.01 9.17 8.61
N VAL A 124 3.88 8.19 8.38
CA VAL A 124 4.33 7.76 7.06
C VAL A 124 4.04 6.29 6.84
N ASP A 125 3.53 5.96 5.66
CA ASP A 125 3.28 4.59 5.18
C ASP A 125 3.98 4.41 3.82
N GLY A 126 4.84 3.41 3.74
CA GLY A 126 5.66 3.11 2.56
C GLY A 126 5.13 1.97 1.71
N THR A 127 3.84 1.65 1.75
CA THR A 127 3.21 0.59 0.96
C THR A 127 3.26 0.93 -0.55
N PRO A 128 4.05 0.19 -1.36
CA PRO A 128 4.21 0.50 -2.79
C PRO A 128 2.91 0.42 -3.58
N GLU A 129 2.00 -0.49 -3.22
CA GLU A 129 0.70 -0.72 -3.86
C GLU A 129 -0.22 0.50 -3.79
N TYR A 130 0.01 1.42 -2.87
CA TYR A 130 -0.72 2.69 -2.81
C TYR A 130 -0.50 3.58 -4.03
N SER A 131 0.49 3.29 -4.86
CA SER A 131 0.66 3.88 -6.19
C SER A 131 -0.63 3.83 -7.03
N PHE A 132 -1.42 2.77 -6.86
CA PHE A 132 -2.69 2.59 -7.58
C PHE A 132 -3.90 3.23 -6.91
N TYR A 133 -3.74 3.78 -5.71
CA TYR A 133 -4.85 4.27 -4.87
C TYR A 133 -4.73 5.74 -4.47
N ILE A 134 -3.81 6.50 -5.09
CA ILE A 134 -3.53 7.90 -4.75
C ILE A 134 -4.82 8.75 -4.75
N CYS A 135 -5.69 8.56 -5.74
CA CYS A 135 -6.98 9.28 -5.80
C CYS A 135 -7.85 8.98 -4.56
N GLY A 136 -8.05 7.72 -4.22
CA GLY A 136 -8.85 7.30 -3.06
C GLY A 136 -8.25 7.76 -1.72
N LEU A 137 -6.92 7.66 -1.60
CA LEU A 137 -6.20 8.12 -0.40
C LEU A 137 -6.32 9.64 -0.22
N ARG A 138 -6.30 10.41 -1.31
CA ARG A 138 -6.54 11.86 -1.24
C ARG A 138 -7.96 12.22 -0.83
N LYS A 139 -8.94 11.38 -1.16
CA LYS A 139 -10.32 11.57 -0.69
C LYS A 139 -10.42 11.36 0.82
N LEU A 140 -9.77 10.31 1.35
CA LEU A 140 -9.70 10.04 2.79
C LEU A 140 -8.88 11.11 3.53
N PHE A 141 -7.78 11.53 2.94
CA PHE A 141 -6.81 12.44 3.54
C PHE A 141 -6.51 13.61 2.58
N PRO A 142 -7.36 14.64 2.51
CA PRO A 142 -7.17 15.76 1.56
C PRO A 142 -5.83 16.49 1.71
N GLY A 143 -5.27 16.47 2.92
CA GLY A 143 -3.94 17.02 3.21
C GLY A 143 -2.76 16.08 2.99
N ALA A 144 -3.00 14.84 2.55
CA ALA A 144 -1.94 13.87 2.30
C ALA A 144 -0.98 14.34 1.21
N VAL A 145 0.30 14.00 1.40
CA VAL A 145 1.35 14.17 0.39
C VAL A 145 1.92 12.81 0.01
N PHE A 146 2.37 12.70 -1.23
CA PHE A 146 2.89 11.46 -1.80
C PHE A 146 4.32 11.66 -2.26
N ILE A 147 5.20 10.75 -1.90
CA ILE A 147 6.59 10.74 -2.34
C ILE A 147 6.72 9.63 -3.37
N HIS A 148 6.78 9.99 -4.66
CA HIS A 148 7.05 9.02 -5.72
C HIS A 148 8.54 8.73 -5.78
N LEU A 149 8.95 7.61 -5.16
CA LEU A 149 10.34 7.19 -5.17
C LEU A 149 10.62 6.40 -6.46
N LEU A 150 11.35 7.04 -7.38
CA LEU A 150 11.74 6.49 -8.66
C LEU A 150 13.16 5.91 -8.56
N ARG A 151 13.31 4.65 -8.92
CA ARG A 151 14.59 3.94 -9.02
C ARG A 151 14.75 3.33 -10.39
N ASP A 152 16.00 3.19 -10.83
CA ASP A 152 16.33 2.59 -12.13
C ASP A 152 15.66 1.23 -12.31
N VAL A 153 15.05 1.05 -13.48
CA VAL A 153 14.21 -0.12 -13.75
C VAL A 153 15.00 -1.42 -13.67
N LYS A 154 16.25 -1.42 -14.13
CA LYS A 154 17.09 -2.62 -14.15
C LYS A 154 17.37 -3.13 -12.73
N SER A 155 17.73 -2.24 -11.80
CA SER A 155 17.94 -2.63 -10.40
C SER A 155 16.64 -3.10 -9.72
N VAL A 156 15.52 -2.48 -10.04
CA VAL A 156 14.22 -2.87 -9.49
C VAL A 156 13.82 -4.26 -9.99
N VAL A 157 13.86 -4.51 -11.28
CA VAL A 157 13.55 -5.82 -11.90
C VAL A 157 14.42 -6.92 -11.30
N ARG A 158 15.74 -6.70 -11.23
CA ARG A 158 16.67 -7.64 -10.57
C ARG A 158 16.27 -7.96 -9.14
N SER A 159 15.90 -6.92 -8.38
CA SER A 159 15.49 -7.07 -6.99
C SER A 159 14.15 -7.81 -6.86
N MET A 160 13.19 -7.57 -7.74
CA MET A 160 11.90 -8.30 -7.77
C MET A 160 12.09 -9.78 -8.01
N LEU A 161 12.89 -10.15 -9.02
CA LEU A 161 13.14 -11.54 -9.37
C LEU A 161 13.83 -12.35 -8.26
N LYS A 162 14.63 -11.69 -7.43
CA LYS A 162 15.35 -12.34 -6.32
C LYS A 162 14.60 -12.24 -4.98
N PHE A 163 13.54 -11.45 -4.93
CA PHE A 163 12.80 -11.28 -3.70
C PHE A 163 11.87 -12.47 -3.44
N LYS A 164 12.13 -13.15 -2.33
CA LYS A 164 11.25 -14.20 -1.81
C LYS A 164 10.67 -13.70 -0.49
N GLN A 165 9.36 -13.53 -0.44
CA GLN A 165 8.69 -13.29 0.83
C GLN A 165 8.83 -14.52 1.72
N THR A 166 9.11 -14.32 3.01
CA THR A 166 9.18 -15.41 3.98
C THR A 166 7.77 -16.03 4.10
N GLY A 167 7.61 -17.25 3.57
CA GLY A 167 6.33 -17.98 3.61
C GLY A 167 5.25 -17.51 2.62
N GLY A 168 5.58 -16.65 1.65
CA GLY A 168 4.65 -16.15 0.62
C GLY A 168 5.06 -16.52 -0.82
N PRO A 169 4.18 -16.26 -1.80
CA PRO A 169 4.50 -16.42 -3.22
C PRO A 169 5.61 -15.45 -3.64
N ALA A 170 6.28 -15.75 -4.76
CA ALA A 170 7.20 -14.81 -5.40
C ALA A 170 6.44 -13.53 -5.80
N LEU A 171 7.11 -12.38 -5.73
CA LEU A 171 6.52 -11.10 -6.12
C LEU A 171 6.16 -11.08 -7.62
N VAL A 172 7.03 -11.67 -8.43
CA VAL A 172 6.88 -11.85 -9.88
C VAL A 172 7.48 -13.19 -10.27
N GLU A 173 6.96 -13.81 -11.33
CA GLU A 173 7.42 -15.11 -11.82
C GLU A 173 8.55 -14.99 -12.84
N ASN A 174 8.58 -13.88 -13.59
CA ASN A 174 9.52 -13.66 -14.68
C ASN A 174 9.82 -12.16 -14.89
N GLU A 175 10.78 -11.88 -15.76
CA GLU A 175 11.22 -10.51 -16.06
C GLU A 175 10.11 -9.66 -16.69
N GLN A 176 9.33 -10.23 -17.59
CA GLN A 176 8.25 -9.51 -18.25
C GLN A 176 7.22 -8.99 -17.24
N GLN A 177 6.83 -9.83 -16.28
CA GLN A 177 5.95 -9.40 -15.19
C GLN A 177 6.60 -8.31 -14.32
N ALA A 178 7.92 -8.39 -14.10
CA ALA A 178 8.63 -7.37 -13.33
C ALA A 178 8.67 -6.01 -14.06
N TYR A 179 8.94 -6.01 -15.37
CA TYR A 179 8.88 -4.78 -16.18
C TYR A 179 7.46 -4.21 -16.25
N ASP A 180 6.46 -5.05 -16.46
CA ASP A 180 5.05 -4.64 -16.48
C ASP A 180 4.62 -4.03 -15.13
N TYR A 181 5.02 -4.66 -14.02
CA TYR A 181 4.70 -4.15 -12.70
C TYR A 181 5.37 -2.79 -12.44
N TRP A 182 6.64 -2.64 -12.81
CA TRP A 182 7.33 -1.36 -12.71
C TRP A 182 6.65 -0.27 -13.56
N LEU A 183 6.34 -0.58 -14.83
CA LEU A 183 5.65 0.34 -15.74
C LEU A 183 4.29 0.79 -15.18
N ARG A 184 3.49 -0.14 -14.73
CA ARG A 184 2.15 0.16 -14.19
C ARG A 184 2.22 1.05 -12.97
N THR A 185 3.12 0.77 -12.03
CA THR A 185 3.26 1.57 -10.80
C THR A 185 3.82 2.95 -11.08
N VAL A 186 4.88 3.05 -11.89
CA VAL A 186 5.50 4.34 -12.22
C VAL A 186 4.55 5.22 -13.03
N ARG A 187 3.81 4.65 -13.99
CA ARG A 187 2.78 5.39 -14.74
C ARG A 187 1.65 5.89 -13.84
N ALA A 188 1.21 5.08 -12.89
CA ALA A 188 0.19 5.50 -11.93
C ALA A 188 0.68 6.69 -11.08
N CYS A 189 1.90 6.63 -10.56
CA CYS A 189 2.52 7.73 -9.82
C CYS A 189 2.69 8.98 -10.69
N PHE A 190 3.19 8.84 -11.91
CA PHE A 190 3.39 9.97 -12.82
C PHE A 190 2.05 10.60 -13.26
N LYS A 191 1.04 9.78 -13.51
CA LYS A 191 -0.31 10.28 -13.78
C LYS A 191 -0.86 11.08 -12.59
N ALA A 192 -0.65 10.60 -11.37
CA ALA A 192 -1.04 11.32 -10.16
C ALA A 192 -0.26 12.63 -9.97
N GLU A 193 1.05 12.66 -10.29
CA GLU A 193 1.86 13.88 -10.28
C GLU A 193 1.30 14.91 -11.26
N ARG A 194 0.97 14.50 -12.48
CA ARG A 194 0.34 15.38 -13.48
C ARG A 194 -1.07 15.83 -13.09
N ALA A 195 -1.82 15.01 -12.40
CA ALA A 195 -3.17 15.35 -11.94
C ALA A 195 -3.15 16.37 -10.79
N TYR A 196 -2.27 16.16 -9.81
CA TYR A 196 -2.29 16.92 -8.55
C TYR A 196 -1.15 17.90 -8.38
N GLY A 197 -0.13 17.82 -9.25
CA GLY A 197 1.05 18.66 -9.24
C GLY A 197 2.12 18.24 -8.25
N SER A 198 3.34 18.73 -8.45
CA SER A 198 4.52 18.38 -7.63
C SER A 198 4.45 18.89 -6.19
N ARG A 199 3.48 19.75 -5.84
CA ARG A 199 3.22 20.13 -4.44
C ARG A 199 2.45 19.06 -3.65
N VAL A 200 1.88 18.08 -4.33
CA VAL A 200 1.12 16.97 -3.73
C VAL A 200 1.85 15.65 -3.94
N VAL A 201 2.40 15.44 -5.14
CA VAL A 201 3.18 14.24 -5.49
C VAL A 201 4.61 14.69 -5.80
N TYR A 202 5.50 14.46 -4.86
CA TYR A 202 6.92 14.81 -4.97
C TYR A 202 7.69 13.65 -5.57
N ARG A 203 8.23 13.83 -6.79
CA ARG A 203 9.09 12.81 -7.41
C ARG A 203 10.50 12.94 -6.86
N MET A 204 10.99 11.85 -6.28
CA MET A 204 12.32 11.72 -5.70
C MET A 204 13.07 10.59 -6.39
N LEU A 205 14.32 10.83 -6.77
CA LEU A 205 15.16 9.81 -7.39
C LEU A 205 15.95 9.05 -6.34
N TYR A 206 15.94 7.73 -6.41
CA TYR A 206 16.72 6.89 -5.50
C TYR A 206 18.23 7.11 -5.62
N CYS A 207 18.73 7.40 -6.84
CA CYS A 207 20.14 7.74 -7.04
C CYS A 207 20.56 9.01 -6.30
N ASP A 208 19.68 10.02 -6.19
CA ASP A 208 19.98 11.24 -5.42
C ASP A 208 20.03 10.93 -3.91
N LEU A 209 19.13 10.06 -3.42
CA LEU A 209 19.13 9.63 -2.02
C LEU A 209 20.42 8.91 -1.64
N VAL A 210 20.98 8.11 -2.54
CA VAL A 210 22.22 7.37 -2.27
C VAL A 210 23.46 8.24 -2.54
N GLY A 211 23.40 9.11 -3.57
CA GLY A 211 24.54 9.94 -4.00
C GLY A 211 24.81 11.13 -3.07
N ASP A 212 23.75 11.84 -2.65
CA ASP A 212 23.83 12.97 -1.70
C ASP A 212 22.62 12.92 -0.74
N SER A 213 22.72 12.01 0.21
CA SER A 213 21.65 11.72 1.15
C SER A 213 21.25 12.94 1.99
N ALA A 214 22.24 13.72 2.44
CA ALA A 214 22.00 14.86 3.33
C ALA A 214 21.23 15.97 2.60
N ARG A 215 21.62 16.29 1.38
CA ARG A 215 20.93 17.28 0.55
C ARG A 215 19.54 16.79 0.17
N THR A 216 19.43 15.53 -0.24
CA THR A 216 18.17 14.96 -0.70
C THR A 216 17.13 14.89 0.40
N LEU A 217 17.52 14.46 1.62
CA LEU A 217 16.60 14.46 2.76
C LEU A 217 16.24 15.87 3.23
N ARG A 218 17.16 16.84 3.11
CA ARG A 218 16.85 18.24 3.43
C ARG A 218 15.77 18.76 2.49
N LEU A 219 15.91 18.58 1.18
CA LEU A 219 14.90 18.99 0.19
C LEU A 219 13.56 18.28 0.42
N LEU A 220 13.58 17.01 0.78
CA LEU A 220 12.38 16.26 1.10
C LEU A 220 11.68 16.80 2.35
N LEU A 221 12.42 17.05 3.43
CA LEU A 221 11.85 17.60 4.67
C LEU A 221 11.32 19.02 4.45
N ASP A 222 12.00 19.85 3.65
CA ASP A 222 11.49 21.16 3.22
C ASP A 222 10.15 21.02 2.47
N PHE A 223 10.04 20.08 1.54
CA PHE A 223 8.77 19.77 0.87
C PHE A 223 7.68 19.33 1.87
N LEU A 224 8.05 18.52 2.84
CA LEU A 224 7.13 18.05 3.89
C LEU A 224 6.78 19.16 4.89
N GLN A 225 7.44 20.30 4.85
CA GLN A 225 7.32 21.39 5.82
C GLN A 225 7.72 20.94 7.25
N GLU A 226 8.73 20.07 7.33
CA GLU A 226 9.31 19.60 8.58
C GLU A 226 10.75 20.11 8.72
N PRO A 227 11.23 20.38 9.95
CA PRO A 227 12.61 20.78 10.17
C PRO A 227 13.57 19.66 9.78
N TYR A 228 14.76 20.02 9.30
CA TYR A 228 15.78 19.02 9.00
C TYR A 228 16.37 18.43 10.28
N GLU A 229 16.30 17.11 10.40
CA GLU A 229 16.91 16.36 11.50
C GLU A 229 17.99 15.39 10.97
N PRO A 230 19.26 15.52 11.42
CA PRO A 230 20.34 14.63 10.97
C PRO A 230 20.10 13.14 11.28
N ALA A 231 19.30 12.82 12.30
CA ALA A 231 18.92 11.47 12.65
C ALA A 231 18.30 10.72 11.46
N CYS A 232 17.60 11.42 10.55
CA CYS A 232 17.03 10.83 9.34
C CYS A 232 18.08 10.19 8.41
N LEU A 233 19.37 10.49 8.57
CA LEU A 233 20.46 9.88 7.81
C LEU A 233 20.92 8.53 8.36
N GLU A 234 20.65 8.23 9.62
CA GLU A 234 21.19 7.03 10.28
C GLU A 234 20.84 5.71 9.57
N PRO A 235 19.62 5.48 9.07
CA PRO A 235 19.31 4.25 8.38
C PRO A 235 20.14 4.03 7.11
N LEU A 236 20.60 5.09 6.47
CA LEU A 236 21.41 5.02 5.25
C LEU A 236 22.86 4.62 5.50
N GLN A 237 23.35 4.69 6.75
CA GLN A 237 24.68 4.24 7.14
C GLN A 237 24.78 2.70 7.09
N HIS A 238 23.64 2.00 7.14
CA HIS A 238 23.57 0.57 7.08
C HIS A 238 23.13 0.11 5.69
N ARG A 239 24.00 -0.65 5.01
CA ARG A 239 23.63 -1.23 3.71
C ARG A 239 22.61 -2.35 3.93
N ILE A 240 21.34 -2.07 3.67
CA ILE A 240 20.27 -3.07 3.72
C ILE A 240 20.05 -3.61 2.31
N ASN A 241 20.56 -4.81 2.03
CA ASN A 241 20.23 -5.56 0.82
C ASN A 241 19.26 -6.69 1.15
N SER A 242 17.99 -6.37 1.27
CA SER A 242 16.94 -7.34 1.61
C SER A 242 16.66 -8.38 0.52
N SER A 243 17.21 -8.21 -0.68
CA SER A 243 17.00 -9.13 -1.81
C SER A 243 18.17 -10.09 -2.02
N ASN A 244 19.31 -9.86 -1.37
CA ASN A 244 20.56 -10.63 -1.58
C ASN A 244 20.89 -10.83 -3.07
N VAL A 245 20.72 -9.77 -3.87
CA VAL A 245 21.02 -9.83 -5.32
C VAL A 245 22.52 -9.86 -5.53
N PRO A 246 23.09 -10.89 -6.16
CA PRO A 246 24.51 -10.92 -6.48
C PRO A 246 24.89 -9.73 -7.38
N PRO A 247 26.08 -9.15 -7.20
CA PRO A 247 26.52 -8.00 -8.02
C PRO A 247 26.58 -8.29 -9.51
N ASP A 248 26.90 -9.53 -9.87
CA ASP A 248 27.03 -10.04 -11.21
C ASP A 248 25.71 -10.53 -11.82
N PHE A 249 24.63 -10.57 -11.04
CA PHE A 249 23.31 -10.94 -11.57
C PHE A 249 22.90 -9.98 -12.67
N THR A 250 22.79 -10.49 -13.87
CA THR A 250 22.24 -9.77 -15.02
C THR A 250 20.93 -10.44 -15.42
N PRO A 251 19.82 -9.70 -15.52
CA PRO A 251 18.60 -10.24 -16.10
C PRO A 251 18.92 -10.79 -17.48
N VAL A 252 18.43 -11.98 -17.80
CA VAL A 252 18.49 -12.49 -19.17
C VAL A 252 17.63 -11.58 -20.01
N ASP A 253 18.25 -10.93 -20.97
CA ASP A 253 17.61 -9.88 -21.75
C ASP A 253 16.73 -10.46 -22.87
N PRO A 254 15.42 -10.51 -22.70
CA PRO A 254 14.56 -10.46 -23.84
C PRO A 254 14.36 -8.98 -24.17
N GLN A 255 14.72 -8.55 -25.33
CA GLN A 255 14.27 -7.26 -25.88
C GLN A 255 12.74 -7.31 -26.02
N THR A 256 12.04 -7.33 -24.88
CA THR A 256 10.59 -7.27 -24.86
C THR A 256 10.17 -5.82 -25.07
N GLY A 257 9.02 -5.61 -25.69
CA GLY A 257 8.47 -4.26 -25.84
C GLY A 257 8.37 -3.54 -24.50
N GLN A 258 8.09 -4.25 -23.39
CA GLN A 258 7.99 -3.70 -22.05
C GLN A 258 9.32 -3.18 -21.50
N GLU A 259 10.44 -3.86 -21.77
CA GLU A 259 11.75 -3.36 -21.35
C GLU A 259 12.09 -2.05 -22.04
N VAL A 260 11.92 -1.99 -23.35
CA VAL A 260 12.17 -0.77 -24.15
C VAL A 260 11.33 0.38 -23.64
N GLU A 261 10.03 0.14 -23.43
CA GLU A 261 9.10 1.14 -22.92
C GLU A 261 9.45 1.59 -21.50
N ALA A 262 9.86 0.66 -20.61
CA ALA A 262 10.26 0.98 -19.25
C ALA A 262 11.52 1.85 -19.23
N ARG A 263 12.51 1.55 -20.05
CA ARG A 263 13.73 2.35 -20.17
C ARG A 263 13.49 3.75 -20.78
N GLN A 264 12.56 3.85 -21.73
CA GLN A 264 12.15 5.13 -22.29
C GLN A 264 11.48 6.01 -21.24
N LEU A 265 10.51 5.44 -20.50
CA LEU A 265 9.83 6.15 -19.41
C LEU A 265 10.80 6.53 -18.28
N GLU A 266 11.72 5.62 -17.92
CA GLU A 266 12.77 5.92 -16.95
C GLU A 266 13.61 7.12 -17.38
N ALA A 267 14.12 7.11 -18.61
CA ALA A 267 14.95 8.18 -19.15
C ALA A 267 14.19 9.52 -19.17
N GLU A 268 12.92 9.52 -19.58
CA GLU A 268 12.07 10.69 -19.54
C GLU A 268 11.97 11.26 -18.12
N LEU A 269 11.60 10.43 -17.16
CA LEU A 269 11.34 10.87 -15.78
C LEU A 269 12.61 11.22 -14.99
N MET A 270 13.75 10.61 -15.30
CA MET A 270 15.02 10.94 -14.65
C MET A 270 15.62 12.24 -15.18
N ASN A 271 15.43 12.55 -16.45
CA ASN A 271 15.99 13.74 -17.08
C ASN A 271 15.10 14.98 -16.87
N ASP A 272 13.78 14.83 -16.85
CA ASP A 272 12.87 15.95 -16.60
C ASP A 272 12.59 16.10 -15.11
N ARG A 273 13.25 17.08 -14.50
CA ARG A 273 13.08 17.44 -13.08
C ARG A 273 12.22 18.69 -12.89
N THR A 274 11.57 19.13 -13.94
CA THR A 274 10.71 20.31 -13.89
C THR A 274 9.49 20.06 -13.00
N PRO A 275 9.15 20.98 -12.09
CA PRO A 275 7.92 20.85 -11.32
C PRO A 275 6.70 20.79 -12.21
N VAL A 276 5.87 19.80 -12.03
CA VAL A 276 4.67 19.57 -12.82
C VAL A 276 3.50 20.36 -12.23
N PRO A 277 2.84 21.25 -12.98
CA PRO A 277 1.64 21.92 -12.52
C PRO A 277 0.45 20.95 -12.50
N PRO A 278 -0.56 21.17 -11.63
CA PRO A 278 -1.73 20.31 -11.59
C PRO A 278 -2.61 20.47 -12.83
N SER A 279 -3.18 19.36 -13.31
CA SER A 279 -4.10 19.32 -14.45
C SER A 279 -5.47 18.77 -14.02
N GLY A 280 -6.50 19.63 -14.11
CA GLY A 280 -7.88 19.23 -13.81
C GLY A 280 -8.41 18.13 -14.74
N ALA A 281 -7.99 18.11 -16.00
CA ALA A 281 -8.39 17.06 -16.95
C ALA A 281 -7.86 15.69 -16.53
N ILE A 282 -6.57 15.61 -16.16
CA ILE A 282 -5.96 14.36 -15.71
C ILE A 282 -6.52 13.95 -14.34
N ALA A 283 -6.84 14.91 -13.46
CA ALA A 283 -7.50 14.62 -12.20
C ALA A 283 -8.89 14.01 -12.42
N ALA A 284 -9.66 14.49 -13.39
CA ALA A 284 -10.95 13.92 -13.76
C ALA A 284 -10.83 12.48 -14.33
N GLU A 285 -9.76 12.21 -15.09
CA GLU A 285 -9.48 10.84 -15.55
C GLU A 285 -9.18 9.89 -14.37
N LEU A 286 -8.36 10.32 -13.40
CA LEU A 286 -8.08 9.52 -12.19
C LEU A 286 -9.33 9.29 -11.35
N GLU A 287 -10.21 10.27 -11.28
CA GLU A 287 -11.52 10.12 -10.62
C GLU A 287 -12.37 9.05 -11.33
N ALA A 288 -12.45 9.10 -12.65
CA ALA A 288 -13.18 8.10 -13.44
C ALA A 288 -12.58 6.68 -13.30
N GLU A 289 -11.26 6.55 -13.21
CA GLU A 289 -10.58 5.28 -12.94
C GLU A 289 -10.87 4.78 -11.52
N PHE A 290 -10.88 5.66 -10.54
CA PHE A 290 -11.26 5.33 -9.18
C PHE A 290 -12.69 4.81 -9.12
N GLU A 291 -13.65 5.48 -9.75
CA GLU A 291 -15.04 5.04 -9.82
C GLU A 291 -15.19 3.66 -10.51
N LYS A 292 -14.47 3.42 -11.61
CA LYS A 292 -14.45 2.09 -12.26
C LYS A 292 -13.97 1.00 -11.30
N ARG A 293 -12.95 1.28 -10.49
CA ARG A 293 -12.46 0.34 -9.47
C ARG A 293 -13.48 0.10 -8.37
N VAL A 294 -14.19 1.13 -7.92
CA VAL A 294 -15.29 0.99 -6.95
C VAL A 294 -16.35 0.04 -7.49
N HIS A 295 -16.80 0.24 -8.73
CA HIS A 295 -17.77 -0.65 -9.36
C HIS A 295 -17.27 -2.07 -9.53
N HIS A 296 -16.00 -2.24 -9.93
CA HIS A 296 -15.39 -3.56 -10.03
C HIS A 296 -15.37 -4.27 -8.65
N ASN A 297 -14.91 -3.59 -7.60
CA ASN A 297 -14.87 -4.12 -6.23
C ASN A 297 -16.27 -4.51 -5.73
N GLN A 298 -17.29 -3.69 -5.97
CA GLN A 298 -18.68 -4.00 -5.64
C GLN A 298 -19.17 -5.27 -6.35
N ASN A 299 -18.84 -5.44 -7.64
CA ASN A 299 -19.21 -6.61 -8.42
C ASN A 299 -18.50 -7.87 -7.92
N VAL A 300 -17.19 -7.82 -7.69
CA VAL A 300 -16.42 -8.94 -7.12
C VAL A 300 -17.01 -9.37 -5.78
N ASN A 301 -17.30 -8.43 -4.88
CA ASN A 301 -17.93 -8.72 -3.59
C ASN A 301 -19.31 -9.35 -3.75
N LYS A 302 -20.11 -8.91 -4.72
CA LYS A 302 -21.42 -9.50 -5.03
C LYS A 302 -21.30 -10.94 -5.52
N TYR A 303 -20.36 -11.21 -6.44
CA TYR A 303 -20.09 -12.56 -6.94
C TYR A 303 -19.56 -13.48 -5.84
N HIS A 304 -18.64 -12.99 -5.03
CA HIS A 304 -18.09 -13.72 -3.88
C HIS A 304 -19.20 -14.12 -2.89
N ARG A 305 -20.06 -13.20 -2.49
CA ARG A 305 -21.22 -13.50 -1.61
C ARG A 305 -22.17 -14.52 -2.23
N ARG A 306 -22.39 -14.48 -3.55
CA ARG A 306 -23.22 -15.48 -4.24
C ARG A 306 -22.55 -16.85 -4.24
N ALA A 307 -21.25 -16.92 -4.49
CA ALA A 307 -20.47 -18.15 -4.43
C ALA A 307 -20.52 -18.78 -3.03
N LEU A 308 -20.29 -17.98 -1.98
CA LEU A 308 -20.38 -18.45 -0.59
C LEU A 308 -21.76 -19.00 -0.24
N ARG A 309 -22.85 -18.32 -0.66
CA ARG A 309 -24.22 -18.83 -0.45
C ARG A 309 -24.45 -20.16 -1.18
N LYS A 310 -23.92 -20.30 -2.41
CA LYS A 310 -24.02 -21.56 -3.17
C LYS A 310 -23.23 -22.68 -2.50
N ILE A 311 -22.04 -22.40 -2.00
CA ILE A 311 -21.20 -23.35 -1.25
C ILE A 311 -21.97 -23.81 0.01
N ALA A 312 -22.48 -22.89 0.81
CA ALA A 312 -23.23 -23.23 2.03
C ALA A 312 -24.49 -24.06 1.72
N ALA A 313 -25.21 -23.77 0.62
CA ALA A 313 -26.35 -24.56 0.18
C ALA A 313 -25.95 -26.00 -0.23
N LEU A 314 -24.84 -26.14 -0.96
CA LEU A 314 -24.31 -27.45 -1.36
C LEU A 314 -23.80 -28.25 -0.14
N GLU A 315 -23.16 -27.61 0.81
CA GLU A 315 -22.74 -28.24 2.06
C GLU A 315 -23.94 -28.78 2.85
N LYS A 316 -25.02 -27.97 2.94
CA LYS A 316 -26.27 -28.41 3.59
C LYS A 316 -26.91 -29.60 2.88
N GLN A 317 -27.00 -29.57 1.54
CA GLN A 317 -27.49 -30.69 0.75
C GLN A 317 -26.65 -31.96 0.95
N PHE A 318 -25.33 -31.78 1.00
CA PHE A 318 -24.40 -32.88 1.22
C PHE A 318 -24.59 -33.52 2.60
N GLU A 319 -24.77 -32.71 3.66
CA GLU A 319 -25.04 -33.22 5.02
C GLU A 319 -26.40 -33.95 5.08
N GLN A 320 -27.43 -33.46 4.40
CA GLN A 320 -28.73 -34.15 4.29
C GLN A 320 -28.59 -35.52 3.63
N LEU A 321 -27.93 -35.61 2.47
CA LEU A 321 -27.66 -36.87 1.79
C LEU A 321 -26.82 -37.85 2.61
N ARG A 322 -25.92 -37.33 3.44
CA ARG A 322 -25.10 -38.11 4.36
C ARG A 322 -25.94 -38.72 5.49
N CYS A 323 -26.91 -37.96 6.02
CA CYS A 323 -27.83 -38.44 7.06
C CYS A 323 -28.81 -39.48 6.50
N GLU A 324 -29.26 -39.32 5.26
CA GLU A 324 -30.24 -40.23 4.59
C GLU A 324 -29.60 -41.55 4.13
N SER A 325 -28.28 -41.62 3.92
CA SER A 325 -27.59 -42.83 3.43
C SER A 325 -26.24 -43.09 4.14
N PRO A 326 -26.27 -43.53 5.40
CA PRO A 326 -25.04 -43.69 6.17
C PRO A 326 -24.06 -44.76 5.65
N GLY A 327 -24.46 -45.62 4.72
CA GLY A 327 -23.69 -46.76 4.22
C GLY A 327 -23.23 -46.73 2.76
N ARG A 328 -23.66 -45.80 1.95
CA ARG A 328 -23.41 -45.76 0.49
C ARG A 328 -22.66 -44.53 -0.02
N LEU A 329 -21.56 -44.19 0.59
CA LEU A 329 -20.70 -43.15 -0.01
C LEU A 329 -19.92 -43.68 -1.21
N LYS A 330 -20.18 -43.12 -2.40
CA LYS A 330 -19.41 -43.43 -3.62
C LYS A 330 -17.94 -42.99 -3.45
N PRO A 331 -16.98 -43.59 -4.16
CA PRO A 331 -15.54 -43.29 -4.01
C PRO A 331 -15.17 -41.81 -4.11
N TRP A 332 -15.85 -41.03 -4.96
CA TRP A 332 -15.63 -39.58 -5.11
C TRP A 332 -16.09 -38.78 -3.89
N GLN A 333 -17.09 -39.26 -3.14
CA GLN A 333 -17.59 -38.65 -1.90
C GLN A 333 -16.58 -38.84 -0.74
N ARG A 334 -15.87 -39.97 -0.71
CA ARG A 334 -14.75 -40.21 0.23
C ARG A 334 -13.55 -39.33 -0.10
N TRP A 335 -13.32 -39.03 -1.38
CA TRP A 335 -12.26 -38.14 -1.84
C TRP A 335 -12.53 -36.68 -1.43
N MET A 336 -13.77 -36.18 -1.57
CA MET A 336 -14.14 -34.84 -1.10
C MET A 336 -13.98 -34.69 0.42
N HIS A 337 -14.31 -35.71 1.20
CA HIS A 337 -14.17 -35.72 2.65
C HIS A 337 -12.70 -35.55 3.10
N ARG A 338 -11.77 -36.17 2.38
CA ARG A 338 -10.32 -35.98 2.64
C ARG A 338 -9.83 -34.57 2.28
N ARG A 339 -10.44 -33.90 1.32
CA ARG A 339 -10.09 -32.53 0.97
C ARG A 339 -10.65 -31.45 1.89
N GLN A 340 -11.77 -31.68 2.56
CA GLN A 340 -12.32 -30.72 3.52
C GLN A 340 -11.36 -30.44 4.72
N HIS A 341 -10.56 -31.44 5.11
CA HIS A 341 -9.50 -31.23 6.08
C HIS A 341 -8.32 -30.38 5.54
N LEU A 342 -8.08 -30.39 4.24
CA LEU A 342 -7.06 -29.57 3.57
C LEU A 342 -7.54 -28.12 3.38
N PHE A 343 -8.82 -27.88 3.16
CA PHE A 343 -9.37 -26.52 2.99
C PHE A 343 -9.56 -25.74 4.30
N LYS A 344 -9.65 -26.42 5.44
CA LYS A 344 -9.67 -25.74 6.75
C LYS A 344 -8.31 -25.13 7.15
N SER A 345 -7.24 -25.52 6.49
CA SER A 345 -5.88 -25.00 6.70
C SER A 345 -5.44 -23.95 5.66
N VAL A 346 -6.24 -23.72 4.64
CA VAL A 346 -5.94 -22.70 3.63
C VAL A 346 -6.58 -21.38 4.05
N ARG A 347 -5.78 -20.47 4.61
CA ARG A 347 -6.13 -19.06 4.68
C ARG A 347 -6.47 -18.59 3.26
N PRO A 348 -7.43 -17.67 3.08
CA PRO A 348 -7.73 -17.13 1.75
C PRO A 348 -6.45 -16.51 1.18
N GLU A 349 -5.94 -17.12 0.13
CA GLU A 349 -4.85 -16.55 -0.67
C GLU A 349 -5.29 -15.17 -1.16
N ARG A 350 -4.39 -14.20 -1.00
CA ARG A 350 -4.54 -12.88 -1.59
C ARG A 350 -4.67 -13.08 -3.09
N ILE A 351 -5.83 -12.76 -3.64
CA ILE A 351 -6.02 -12.68 -5.08
C ILE A 351 -5.16 -11.50 -5.54
N SER A 352 -4.08 -11.80 -6.24
CA SER A 352 -3.32 -10.78 -6.99
C SER A 352 -4.28 -10.04 -7.91
N PRO A 353 -4.22 -8.73 -8.04
CA PRO A 353 -4.99 -7.99 -9.02
C PRO A 353 -4.39 -8.28 -10.41
N GLN A 354 -4.82 -9.36 -11.05
CA GLN A 354 -4.69 -9.54 -12.49
C GLN A 354 -5.99 -9.03 -13.13
N GLU A 355 -5.80 -8.06 -14.04
CA GLU A 355 -6.68 -7.28 -14.92
C GLU A 355 -7.07 -5.90 -14.42
#